data_70a5790094fe640fc18e2f6e8b579edf
#
_entry.id   70a5790094fe640fc18e2f6e8b579edf
#
_cell.length_a   1.000
_cell.length_b   1.000
_cell.length_c   1.000
_cell.angle_alpha   90.00
_cell.angle_beta   90.00
_cell.angle_gamma   90.00
#
_symmetry.space_group_name_H-M   'P 1'
#
loop_
_entity.id
_entity.type
_entity.pdbx_description
1 polymer ?
#
loop_
_entity_poly.entity_id
_entity_poly.type
_entity_poly.pdbx_seq_one_letter_code
_entity_poly.pdbx_strand_id
1 'polypeptide(L)'
;MKKIYTMLLTAAMFATGAMAQSETQLITKPAEGKTINLYRTTTGFESVYYYGIPHKSTGDWQRLVFGNDDAVYLENPINSLYTKTWIKGYRAEGDTIAFQLPQPIYAEEDVFSGDMVYGYLYRLHPETVDEKNTFRPNEGEANQLLKYVWRNDSLIMVMPKDEMIGMCRANGNWTSYAEATYKAVKLDNNTAAPSAAATVQDGLMLYMDVEGQSQLYPVKYAFDGDDVYLGDLSANIKGLWIKGKKDGTTVTFPPTSYIGIDTTTACYMYASSAVMGKGVDEMGTEFDKACLSTDPLVFTYDAENNALSTKGIMMIHKSVDDDRSTNIFDTYRYALINAWDKRPAAPLPPKLTAFQPYDPNPWGGPGGLQFTLSYYSSDFNYLDPSHLYYNLYIDDELVTFSPDDYRNLETEMTDVPYSFSDQYEFYKYDENNRTIYFYKDVKKKIGMEAVYVDGDLRFGSGITEYYPNGDPTGVDMTEATVKQIKSVDFYDLSGRKLSAPAKGISIRTITYTDGSKASRKIVK
;
A
#
# COMPACT_ATOMS: atom_id res chain seq x y z
N MET A 1 -55.20 -38.03 7.89
CA MET A 1 -54.92 -36.89 8.75
C MET A 1 -53.54 -36.91 9.43
N LYS A 2 -53.00 -38.06 9.87
CA LYS A 2 -51.64 -38.11 10.49
C LYS A 2 -50.46 -37.76 9.54
N LYS A 3 -50.57 -37.99 8.23
CA LYS A 3 -49.48 -37.67 7.27
C LYS A 3 -49.36 -36.18 6.94
N ILE A 4 -50.42 -35.41 7.05
CA ILE A 4 -50.40 -33.98 6.77
C ILE A 4 -49.75 -33.19 7.93
N TYR A 5 -49.95 -33.63 9.17
CA TYR A 5 -49.31 -33.02 10.36
C TYR A 5 -47.79 -33.26 10.36
N THR A 6 -47.30 -34.39 9.89
CA THR A 6 -45.85 -34.67 9.82
C THR A 6 -45.16 -33.84 8.76
N MET A 7 -45.82 -33.54 7.62
CA MET A 7 -45.28 -32.68 6.59
C MET A 7 -45.24 -31.19 6.98
N LEU A 8 -46.26 -30.72 7.73
CA LEU A 8 -46.27 -29.36 8.26
C LEU A 8 -45.26 -29.15 9.39
N LEU A 9 -45.01 -30.17 10.23
CA LEU A 9 -43.99 -30.10 11.27
C LEU A 9 -42.56 -30.13 10.68
N THR A 10 -42.34 -30.91 9.59
CA THR A 10 -41.05 -30.92 8.91
C THR A 10 -40.78 -29.62 8.15
N ALA A 11 -41.80 -29.01 7.52
CA ALA A 11 -41.68 -27.70 6.90
C ALA A 11 -41.42 -26.56 7.94
N ALA A 12 -42.04 -26.63 9.11
CA ALA A 12 -41.79 -25.69 10.19
C ALA A 12 -40.40 -25.86 10.82
N MET A 13 -39.87 -27.09 10.93
CA MET A 13 -38.51 -27.32 11.40
C MET A 13 -37.43 -26.91 10.36
N PHE A 14 -37.74 -26.97 9.08
CA PHE A 14 -36.83 -26.42 8.05
C PHE A 14 -36.86 -24.88 8.02
N ALA A 15 -37.98 -24.25 8.31
CA ALA A 15 -38.05 -22.79 8.38
C ALA A 15 -37.36 -22.22 9.65
N THR A 16 -37.39 -22.95 10.77
CA THR A 16 -36.69 -22.55 12.00
C THR A 16 -35.19 -22.92 11.97
N GLY A 17 -34.81 -23.94 11.21
CA GLY A 17 -33.40 -24.30 11.02
C GLY A 17 -32.63 -23.37 10.08
N ALA A 18 -33.32 -22.65 9.19
CA ALA A 18 -32.71 -21.65 8.32
C ALA A 18 -32.46 -20.29 9.02
N MET A 19 -33.12 -20.05 10.17
CA MET A 19 -32.97 -18.83 10.96
C MET A 19 -31.92 -18.94 12.08
N ALA A 20 -31.26 -20.09 12.23
CA ALA A 20 -30.30 -20.34 13.31
C ALA A 20 -28.88 -20.63 12.83
N GLN A 21 -28.55 -20.34 11.58
CA GLN A 21 -27.17 -20.26 11.16
C GLN A 21 -26.65 -18.91 11.62
N SER A 22 -25.82 -18.90 12.64
CA SER A 22 -25.26 -17.72 13.26
C SER A 22 -24.62 -16.82 12.18
N GLU A 23 -25.24 -15.71 11.96
CA GLU A 23 -24.93 -14.64 11.02
C GLU A 23 -23.64 -13.86 11.39
N THR A 24 -22.72 -14.49 12.08
CA THR A 24 -21.47 -13.90 12.57
C THR A 24 -20.24 -14.31 11.77
N GLN A 25 -20.38 -15.11 10.71
CA GLN A 25 -19.25 -15.49 9.88
C GLN A 25 -19.23 -14.65 8.60
N LEU A 26 -18.12 -13.92 8.38
CA LEU A 26 -17.89 -13.20 7.13
C LEU A 26 -17.90 -14.17 5.94
N ILE A 27 -18.55 -13.75 4.87
CA ILE A 27 -18.58 -14.52 3.62
C ILE A 27 -17.21 -14.36 2.95
N THR A 28 -16.58 -15.47 2.66
CA THR A 28 -15.29 -15.52 1.97
C THR A 28 -15.47 -15.59 0.46
N LYS A 29 -14.41 -15.30 -0.28
CA LYS A 29 -14.38 -15.46 -1.74
C LYS A 29 -14.79 -16.90 -2.10
N PRO A 30 -15.74 -17.11 -3.04
CA PRO A 30 -16.09 -18.43 -3.51
C PRO A 30 -14.89 -19.09 -4.21
N ALA A 31 -14.71 -20.39 -3.97
CA ALA A 31 -13.61 -21.16 -4.55
C ALA A 31 -13.75 -21.35 -6.06
N GLU A 32 -15.02 -21.44 -6.55
CA GLU A 32 -15.36 -21.71 -7.94
C GLU A 32 -16.37 -20.70 -8.48
N GLY A 33 -16.37 -20.54 -9.80
CA GLY A 33 -17.31 -19.69 -10.51
C GLY A 33 -16.66 -18.76 -11.53
N LYS A 34 -17.49 -18.17 -12.39
CA LYS A 34 -17.06 -17.18 -13.38
C LYS A 34 -16.90 -15.81 -12.72
N THR A 35 -15.66 -15.36 -12.56
CA THR A 35 -15.32 -14.05 -12.02
C THR A 35 -15.33 -12.97 -13.10
N ILE A 36 -15.94 -11.83 -12.82
CA ILE A 36 -15.96 -10.63 -13.65
C ILE A 36 -15.41 -9.47 -12.82
N ASN A 37 -14.39 -8.79 -13.32
CA ASN A 37 -13.88 -7.56 -12.74
C ASN A 37 -14.73 -6.37 -13.19
N LEU A 38 -15.10 -5.52 -12.26
CA LEU A 38 -15.96 -4.37 -12.46
C LEU A 38 -15.29 -3.09 -11.97
N TYR A 39 -15.49 -2.03 -12.74
CA TYR A 39 -15.19 -0.64 -12.37
C TYR A 39 -16.44 0.00 -11.81
N ARG A 40 -16.41 0.41 -10.55
CA ARG A 40 -17.58 0.92 -9.83
C ARG A 40 -17.58 2.44 -9.71
N THR A 41 -18.76 3.02 -9.85
CA THR A 41 -19.05 4.42 -9.53
C THR A 41 -20.28 4.47 -8.63
N THR A 42 -20.18 5.18 -7.52
CA THR A 42 -21.25 5.35 -6.54
C THR A 42 -21.40 6.81 -6.14
N THR A 43 -22.59 7.16 -5.68
CA THR A 43 -22.85 8.42 -4.95
C THR A 43 -23.65 8.11 -3.71
N GLY A 44 -23.42 8.85 -2.65
CA GLY A 44 -24.10 8.64 -1.39
C GLY A 44 -23.58 9.58 -0.31
N PHE A 45 -23.37 9.04 0.87
CA PHE A 45 -22.95 9.79 2.05
C PHE A 45 -21.84 9.05 2.79
N GLU A 46 -20.93 9.82 3.34
CA GLU A 46 -19.88 9.37 4.25
C GLU A 46 -20.20 9.84 5.68
N SER A 47 -20.02 8.98 6.67
CA SER A 47 -20.21 9.34 8.08
C SER A 47 -18.99 10.07 8.62
N VAL A 48 -19.17 11.33 8.94
CA VAL A 48 -18.17 12.14 9.65
C VAL A 48 -18.80 12.63 10.95
N TYR A 49 -18.26 12.23 12.09
CA TYR A 49 -18.83 12.53 13.42
C TYR A 49 -20.33 12.22 13.53
N TYR A 50 -20.76 11.08 12.98
CA TYR A 50 -22.16 10.63 12.94
C TYR A 50 -23.10 11.45 12.03
N TYR A 51 -22.55 12.23 11.08
CA TYR A 51 -23.33 12.95 10.07
C TYR A 51 -23.03 12.42 8.69
N GLY A 52 -24.05 12.43 7.82
CA GLY A 52 -23.89 12.14 6.41
C GLY A 52 -23.42 13.36 5.65
N ILE A 53 -22.20 13.31 5.14
CA ILE A 53 -21.66 14.27 4.17
C ILE A 53 -21.78 13.64 2.78
N PRO A 54 -22.26 14.39 1.75
CA PRO A 54 -22.33 13.87 0.38
C PRO A 54 -20.98 13.34 -0.10
N HIS A 55 -21.00 12.16 -0.70
CA HIS A 55 -19.82 11.46 -1.18
C HIS A 55 -20.03 10.94 -2.60
N LYS A 56 -18.96 10.95 -3.40
CA LYS A 56 -18.88 10.30 -4.70
C LYS A 56 -17.60 9.48 -4.77
N SER A 57 -17.71 8.21 -5.14
CA SER A 57 -16.58 7.34 -5.40
C SER A 57 -16.56 6.91 -6.85
N THR A 58 -15.40 6.96 -7.47
CA THR A 58 -15.16 6.48 -8.84
C THR A 58 -13.84 5.74 -8.91
N GLY A 59 -13.80 4.67 -9.72
CA GLY A 59 -12.59 3.92 -9.95
C GLY A 59 -12.39 2.74 -9.00
N ASP A 60 -13.35 2.42 -8.14
CA ASP A 60 -13.22 1.30 -7.24
C ASP A 60 -13.29 -0.01 -8.00
N TRP A 61 -12.38 -0.91 -7.67
CA TRP A 61 -12.37 -2.27 -8.19
C TRP A 61 -13.30 -3.17 -7.40
N GLN A 62 -14.02 -4.02 -8.13
CA GLN A 62 -14.98 -4.95 -7.56
C GLN A 62 -15.00 -6.24 -8.37
N ARG A 63 -15.31 -7.35 -7.73
CA ARG A 63 -15.55 -8.62 -8.41
C ARG A 63 -16.99 -9.07 -8.24
N LEU A 64 -17.58 -9.54 -9.36
CA LEU A 64 -18.83 -10.27 -9.39
C LEU A 64 -18.49 -11.71 -9.74
N VAL A 65 -18.94 -12.68 -8.94
CA VAL A 65 -18.69 -14.10 -9.20
C VAL A 65 -20.02 -14.83 -9.36
N PHE A 66 -20.21 -15.45 -10.51
CA PHE A 66 -21.32 -16.36 -10.78
C PHE A 66 -20.90 -17.76 -10.42
N GLY A 67 -21.43 -18.30 -9.34
CA GLY A 67 -21.21 -19.67 -8.89
C GLY A 67 -21.87 -20.71 -9.79
N ASN A 68 -21.57 -21.97 -9.53
CA ASN A 68 -22.09 -23.10 -10.32
C ASN A 68 -23.55 -23.46 -9.96
N ASP A 69 -24.08 -22.96 -8.84
CA ASP A 69 -25.35 -23.28 -8.19
C ASP A 69 -26.34 -22.11 -8.16
N ASP A 70 -26.35 -21.27 -9.19
CA ASP A 70 -27.11 -20.01 -9.26
C ASP A 70 -26.73 -18.98 -8.18
N ALA A 71 -25.82 -19.29 -7.28
CA ALA A 71 -25.31 -18.33 -6.32
C ALA A 71 -24.52 -17.24 -7.03
N VAL A 72 -24.67 -16.03 -6.52
CA VAL A 72 -23.91 -14.86 -6.99
C VAL A 72 -23.22 -14.23 -5.79
N TYR A 73 -21.95 -13.89 -5.96
CA TYR A 73 -21.16 -13.24 -4.91
C TYR A 73 -20.69 -11.90 -5.43
N LEU A 74 -20.83 -10.86 -4.59
CA LEU A 74 -20.39 -9.52 -4.89
C LEU A 74 -19.36 -9.11 -3.84
N GLU A 75 -18.16 -8.75 -4.31
CA GLU A 75 -17.09 -8.22 -3.47
C GLU A 75 -17.23 -6.72 -3.30
N ASN A 76 -16.81 -6.21 -2.16
CA ASN A 76 -16.81 -4.78 -1.84
C ASN A 76 -18.15 -4.12 -2.15
N PRO A 77 -19.25 -4.55 -1.53
CA PRO A 77 -20.60 -4.07 -1.88
C PRO A 77 -20.83 -2.58 -1.58
N ILE A 78 -20.00 -1.98 -0.72
CA ILE A 78 -19.95 -0.53 -0.47
C ILE A 78 -18.51 -0.05 -0.63
N ASN A 79 -18.22 1.22 -0.34
CA ASN A 79 -16.94 1.88 -0.54
C ASN A 79 -15.72 1.01 -0.17
N SER A 80 -14.60 1.27 -0.84
CA SER A 80 -13.33 0.51 -0.75
C SER A 80 -12.66 0.48 0.63
N LEU A 81 -13.16 1.21 1.64
CA LEU A 81 -12.67 1.08 3.02
C LEU A 81 -12.74 -0.35 3.56
N TYR A 82 -13.75 -1.12 3.10
CA TYR A 82 -13.96 -2.50 3.51
C TYR A 82 -13.61 -3.43 2.35
N THR A 83 -12.35 -3.45 1.98
CA THR A 83 -11.84 -4.33 0.92
C THR A 83 -11.91 -5.80 1.32
N LYS A 84 -12.06 -6.66 0.32
CA LYS A 84 -12.13 -8.13 0.48
C LYS A 84 -13.36 -8.63 1.24
N THR A 85 -14.39 -7.80 1.39
CA THR A 85 -15.69 -8.21 1.95
C THR A 85 -16.58 -8.75 0.85
N TRP A 86 -17.45 -9.68 1.19
CA TRP A 86 -18.32 -10.37 0.24
C TRP A 86 -19.75 -10.42 0.74
N ILE A 87 -20.71 -10.33 -0.21
CA ILE A 87 -22.10 -10.70 0.04
C ILE A 87 -22.49 -11.83 -0.91
N LYS A 88 -23.40 -12.69 -0.46
CA LYS A 88 -23.94 -13.83 -1.23
C LYS A 88 -25.40 -13.58 -1.56
N GLY A 89 -25.73 -13.76 -2.83
CA GLY A 89 -27.08 -13.67 -3.37
C GLY A 89 -27.34 -14.76 -4.38
N TYR A 90 -28.31 -14.55 -5.25
CA TYR A 90 -28.75 -15.50 -6.25
C TYR A 90 -29.23 -14.79 -7.53
N ARG A 91 -29.27 -15.51 -8.63
CA ARG A 91 -29.91 -15.07 -9.85
C ARG A 91 -31.43 -15.16 -9.66
N ALA A 92 -32.11 -14.03 -9.81
CA ALA A 92 -33.56 -13.95 -9.83
C ALA A 92 -34.08 -13.99 -11.28
N GLU A 93 -35.36 -13.73 -11.47
CA GLU A 93 -35.97 -13.73 -12.78
C GLU A 93 -35.38 -12.65 -13.71
N GLY A 94 -35.16 -13.00 -14.96
CA GLY A 94 -34.57 -12.13 -15.99
C GLY A 94 -33.11 -11.78 -15.72
N ASP A 95 -32.78 -10.50 -15.86
CA ASP A 95 -31.42 -9.98 -15.66
C ASP A 95 -31.13 -9.58 -14.19
N THR A 96 -32.00 -9.99 -13.26
CA THR A 96 -31.95 -9.56 -11.85
C THR A 96 -31.02 -10.44 -11.03
N ILE A 97 -30.21 -9.79 -10.21
CA ILE A 97 -29.43 -10.42 -9.12
C ILE A 97 -29.97 -9.88 -7.81
N ALA A 98 -30.24 -10.77 -6.86
CA ALA A 98 -30.84 -10.43 -5.57
C ALA A 98 -29.96 -10.87 -4.40
N PHE A 99 -29.85 -10.02 -3.39
CA PHE A 99 -29.13 -10.28 -2.14
C PHE A 99 -30.10 -10.04 -0.97
N GLN A 100 -30.32 -11.06 -0.15
CA GLN A 100 -31.07 -10.90 1.07
C GLN A 100 -30.15 -10.31 2.14
N LEU A 101 -30.49 -9.15 2.68
CA LEU A 101 -29.79 -8.47 3.76
C LEU A 101 -30.55 -8.68 5.10
N PRO A 102 -29.92 -8.44 6.26
CA PRO A 102 -28.54 -8.02 6.45
C PRO A 102 -27.54 -9.16 6.22
N GLN A 103 -26.31 -8.78 5.79
CA GLN A 103 -25.18 -9.72 5.74
C GLN A 103 -23.95 -9.08 6.39
N PRO A 104 -23.14 -9.85 7.15
CA PRO A 104 -21.94 -9.31 7.78
C PRO A 104 -20.88 -9.01 6.72
N ILE A 105 -20.35 -7.80 6.76
CA ILE A 105 -19.30 -7.33 5.82
C ILE A 105 -18.06 -6.84 6.54
N TYR A 106 -18.07 -6.80 7.88
CA TYR A 106 -16.97 -6.33 8.68
C TYR A 106 -16.94 -7.05 10.01
N ALA A 107 -15.75 -7.35 10.50
CA ALA A 107 -15.52 -7.89 11.85
C ALA A 107 -14.15 -7.43 12.35
N GLU A 108 -14.10 -6.94 13.57
CA GLU A 108 -12.86 -6.61 14.27
C GLU A 108 -12.99 -6.99 15.75
N GLU A 109 -11.88 -7.26 16.39
CA GLU A 109 -11.82 -7.45 17.85
C GLU A 109 -11.71 -6.06 18.51
N ASP A 110 -12.62 -5.79 19.45
CA ASP A 110 -12.54 -4.58 20.26
C ASP A 110 -11.34 -4.67 21.21
N VAL A 111 -10.39 -3.74 21.06
CA VAL A 111 -9.11 -3.74 21.79
C VAL A 111 -9.26 -3.61 23.31
N PHE A 112 -10.42 -3.16 23.81
CA PHE A 112 -10.65 -2.98 25.24
C PHE A 112 -11.40 -4.14 25.87
N SER A 113 -12.38 -4.72 25.16
CA SER A 113 -13.19 -5.82 25.68
C SER A 113 -12.75 -7.19 25.19
N GLY A 114 -12.02 -7.29 24.09
CA GLY A 114 -11.71 -8.54 23.41
C GLY A 114 -12.90 -9.17 22.67
N ASP A 115 -14.05 -8.46 22.60
CA ASP A 115 -15.24 -8.96 21.94
C ASP A 115 -15.19 -8.68 20.42
N MET A 116 -15.69 -9.62 19.63
CA MET A 116 -15.84 -9.39 18.18
C MET A 116 -16.98 -8.40 17.91
N VAL A 117 -16.67 -7.32 17.21
CA VAL A 117 -17.61 -6.30 16.77
C VAL A 117 -17.88 -6.46 15.27
N TYR A 118 -19.15 -6.65 14.91
CA TYR A 118 -19.56 -6.86 13.52
C TYR A 118 -20.24 -5.63 12.92
N GLY A 119 -20.00 -5.42 11.62
CA GLY A 119 -20.75 -4.52 10.77
C GLY A 119 -21.52 -5.29 9.70
N TYR A 120 -22.75 -4.91 9.49
CA TYR A 120 -23.68 -5.57 8.57
C TYR A 120 -24.13 -4.63 7.46
N LEU A 121 -24.20 -5.14 6.24
CA LEU A 121 -24.81 -4.41 5.13
C LEU A 121 -26.32 -4.44 5.26
N TYR A 122 -26.97 -3.28 5.16
CA TYR A 122 -28.42 -3.10 5.20
C TYR A 122 -28.90 -2.25 4.01
N ARG A 123 -30.18 -2.40 3.67
CA ARG A 123 -30.93 -1.33 3.00
C ARG A 123 -31.37 -0.34 4.07
N LEU A 124 -31.16 0.93 3.79
CA LEU A 124 -31.31 2.03 4.72
C LEU A 124 -32.32 3.06 4.17
N HIS A 125 -32.99 3.76 5.07
CA HIS A 125 -33.71 4.99 4.77
C HIS A 125 -33.08 6.15 5.54
N PRO A 126 -33.17 7.40 5.00
CA PRO A 126 -32.69 8.58 5.69
C PRO A 126 -33.55 8.89 6.92
N GLU A 127 -32.91 9.33 7.97
CA GLU A 127 -33.50 9.84 9.18
C GLU A 127 -32.82 11.17 9.55
N THR A 128 -33.59 12.12 10.04
CA THR A 128 -33.04 13.39 10.56
C THR A 128 -33.16 13.40 12.07
N VAL A 129 -32.01 13.42 12.74
CA VAL A 129 -31.92 13.50 14.20
C VAL A 129 -31.14 14.77 14.54
N ASP A 130 -31.73 15.66 15.33
CA ASP A 130 -31.11 16.93 15.76
C ASP A 130 -30.56 17.75 14.56
N GLU A 131 -31.36 17.91 13.50
CA GLU A 131 -31.01 18.59 12.26
C GLU A 131 -29.87 17.93 11.44
N LYS A 132 -29.50 16.70 11.76
CA LYS A 132 -28.40 15.97 11.15
C LYS A 132 -28.91 14.77 10.37
N ASN A 133 -28.36 14.58 9.19
CA ASN A 133 -28.65 13.42 8.36
C ASN A 133 -28.00 12.17 8.94
N THR A 134 -28.79 11.18 9.21
CA THR A 134 -28.37 9.82 9.56
C THR A 134 -29.20 8.82 8.78
N PHE A 135 -28.91 7.53 8.95
CA PHE A 135 -29.60 6.46 8.23
C PHE A 135 -29.94 5.32 9.19
N ARG A 136 -31.08 4.67 8.92
CA ARG A 136 -31.54 3.53 9.70
C ARG A 136 -31.89 2.36 8.79
N PRO A 137 -31.70 1.11 9.27
CA PRO A 137 -32.14 -0.07 8.54
C PRO A 137 -33.65 -0.04 8.27
N ASN A 138 -34.05 -0.44 7.07
CA ASN A 138 -35.45 -0.65 6.75
C ASN A 138 -36.00 -1.79 7.61
N GLU A 139 -37.21 -1.62 8.13
CA GLU A 139 -37.87 -2.65 8.92
C GLU A 139 -38.50 -3.74 8.04
N GLY A 140 -38.42 -4.98 8.50
CA GLY A 140 -39.02 -6.15 7.85
C GLY A 140 -38.14 -6.77 6.77
N GLU A 141 -38.13 -8.09 6.70
CA GLU A 141 -37.27 -8.88 5.82
C GLU A 141 -37.45 -8.55 4.33
N ALA A 142 -38.69 -8.36 3.88
CA ALA A 142 -39.00 -8.01 2.50
C ALA A 142 -38.37 -6.67 2.06
N ASN A 143 -38.20 -5.72 2.99
CA ASN A 143 -37.61 -4.41 2.75
C ASN A 143 -36.07 -4.45 2.78
N GLN A 144 -35.49 -5.58 3.14
CA GLN A 144 -34.05 -5.83 3.11
C GLN A 144 -33.58 -6.59 1.86
N LEU A 145 -34.45 -6.84 0.88
CA LEU A 145 -34.05 -7.47 -0.39
C LEU A 145 -33.41 -6.42 -1.31
N LEU A 146 -32.09 -6.52 -1.48
CA LEU A 146 -31.28 -5.69 -2.38
C LEU A 146 -31.28 -6.31 -3.78
N LYS A 147 -31.56 -5.50 -4.81
CA LYS A 147 -31.61 -5.95 -6.21
C LYS A 147 -30.65 -5.16 -7.07
N TYR A 148 -30.01 -5.85 -8.01
CA TYR A 148 -29.26 -5.30 -9.13
C TYR A 148 -29.77 -5.86 -10.44
N VAL A 149 -29.59 -5.09 -11.50
CA VAL A 149 -29.76 -5.55 -12.88
C VAL A 149 -28.39 -5.73 -13.51
N TRP A 150 -28.15 -6.93 -14.05
CA TRP A 150 -26.94 -7.24 -14.83
C TRP A 150 -27.29 -7.23 -16.31
N ARG A 151 -26.94 -6.14 -17.01
CA ARG A 151 -27.23 -5.98 -18.43
C ARG A 151 -26.13 -5.19 -19.14
N ASN A 152 -25.80 -5.63 -20.38
CA ASN A 152 -24.77 -4.97 -21.20
C ASN A 152 -23.44 -4.76 -20.44
N ASP A 153 -22.93 -5.83 -19.82
CA ASP A 153 -21.71 -5.80 -19.00
C ASP A 153 -21.73 -4.73 -17.88
N SER A 154 -22.91 -4.39 -17.40
CA SER A 154 -23.10 -3.43 -16.30
C SER A 154 -23.96 -4.01 -15.20
N LEU A 155 -23.55 -3.76 -13.95
CA LEU A 155 -24.30 -4.05 -12.72
C LEU A 155 -24.84 -2.73 -12.17
N ILE A 156 -26.16 -2.61 -12.12
CA ILE A 156 -26.86 -1.38 -11.74
C ILE A 156 -27.77 -1.69 -10.55
N MET A 157 -27.58 -0.99 -9.44
CA MET A 157 -28.45 -1.11 -8.29
C MET A 157 -29.86 -0.59 -8.60
N VAL A 158 -30.87 -1.35 -8.21
CA VAL A 158 -32.29 -1.00 -8.33
C VAL A 158 -32.84 -0.79 -6.95
N MET A 159 -33.11 0.45 -6.61
CA MET A 159 -33.59 0.84 -5.29
C MET A 159 -34.55 2.04 -5.38
N PRO A 160 -35.51 2.18 -4.48
CA PRO A 160 -36.30 3.41 -4.34
C PRO A 160 -35.40 4.64 -4.16
N LYS A 161 -35.85 5.79 -4.65
CA LYS A 161 -35.05 7.02 -4.70
C LYS A 161 -34.53 7.49 -3.34
N ASP A 162 -35.30 7.23 -2.27
CA ASP A 162 -35.01 7.69 -0.92
C ASP A 162 -34.34 6.60 -0.06
N GLU A 163 -33.92 5.49 -0.67
CA GLU A 163 -33.22 4.41 0.01
C GLU A 163 -31.76 4.32 -0.45
N MET A 164 -30.95 3.66 0.35
CA MET A 164 -29.56 3.41 0.06
C MET A 164 -29.08 2.11 0.71
N ILE A 165 -27.88 1.66 0.39
CA ILE A 165 -27.19 0.58 1.10
C ILE A 165 -26.09 1.16 1.97
N GLY A 166 -25.84 0.57 3.12
CA GLY A 166 -24.75 1.01 4.00
C GLY A 166 -24.52 0.06 5.16
N MET A 167 -23.46 0.30 5.89
CA MET A 167 -23.09 -0.51 7.04
C MET A 167 -23.71 0.03 8.34
N CYS A 168 -24.33 -0.86 9.10
CA CYS A 168 -24.73 -0.59 10.48
C CYS A 168 -24.13 -1.60 11.44
N ARG A 169 -23.94 -1.18 12.69
CA ARG A 169 -23.69 -2.11 13.80
C ARG A 169 -24.94 -2.95 14.09
N ALA A 170 -24.82 -4.02 14.88
CA ALA A 170 -25.94 -4.91 15.24
C ALA A 170 -27.12 -4.19 15.90
N ASN A 171 -26.89 -3.05 16.55
CA ASN A 171 -27.93 -2.21 17.14
C ASN A 171 -28.65 -1.28 16.14
N GLY A 172 -28.33 -1.40 14.83
CA GLY A 172 -28.90 -0.57 13.77
C GLY A 172 -28.26 0.82 13.60
N ASN A 173 -27.23 1.15 14.37
CA ASN A 173 -26.53 2.42 14.21
C ASN A 173 -25.69 2.41 12.93
N TRP A 174 -25.97 3.37 12.06
CA TRP A 174 -25.21 3.56 10.83
C TRP A 174 -23.78 4.02 11.12
N THR A 175 -22.84 3.47 10.35
CA THR A 175 -21.43 3.81 10.39
C THR A 175 -20.86 3.81 8.97
N SER A 176 -19.85 4.64 8.73
CA SER A 176 -19.09 4.65 7.48
C SER A 176 -19.88 5.21 6.28
N TYR A 177 -20.12 4.43 5.24
CA TYR A 177 -20.70 4.90 3.98
C TYR A 177 -22.14 4.42 3.82
N ALA A 178 -22.97 5.26 3.13
CA ALA A 178 -24.28 4.89 2.61
C ALA A 178 -24.33 5.25 1.12
N GLU A 179 -24.62 4.28 0.26
CA GLU A 179 -24.58 4.44 -1.19
C GLU A 179 -25.99 4.51 -1.77
N ALA A 180 -26.33 5.69 -2.34
CA ALA A 180 -27.65 5.98 -2.93
C ALA A 180 -27.72 5.55 -4.39
N THR A 181 -26.62 5.70 -5.15
CA THR A 181 -26.53 5.20 -6.52
C THR A 181 -25.33 4.28 -6.66
N TYR A 182 -25.49 3.30 -7.54
CA TYR A 182 -24.45 2.31 -7.74
C TYR A 182 -24.51 1.80 -9.16
N LYS A 183 -23.42 1.98 -9.87
CA LYS A 183 -23.21 1.42 -11.21
C LYS A 183 -21.78 0.86 -11.29
N ALA A 184 -21.66 -0.39 -11.67
CA ALA A 184 -20.38 -0.98 -11.99
C ALA A 184 -20.39 -1.53 -13.41
N VAL A 185 -19.34 -1.29 -14.16
CA VAL A 185 -19.19 -1.73 -15.54
C VAL A 185 -18.02 -2.71 -15.65
N LYS A 186 -18.20 -3.73 -16.49
CA LYS A 186 -17.10 -4.64 -16.81
C LYS A 186 -16.04 -3.84 -17.57
N LEU A 187 -14.81 -3.91 -17.09
CA LEU A 187 -13.65 -3.39 -17.79
C LEU A 187 -12.90 -4.52 -18.47
N ASP A 188 -12.67 -4.36 -19.77
CA ASP A 188 -11.73 -5.20 -20.51
C ASP A 188 -10.34 -4.55 -20.41
N ASN A 189 -9.61 -4.93 -19.35
CA ASN A 189 -8.30 -4.35 -19.03
C ASN A 189 -7.19 -5.20 -19.62
N ASN A 190 -6.89 -4.98 -20.88
CA ASN A 190 -5.68 -5.52 -21.48
C ASN A 190 -4.48 -4.73 -20.95
N THR A 191 -3.76 -5.30 -19.99
CA THR A 191 -2.47 -4.77 -19.55
C THR A 191 -1.42 -5.00 -20.62
N ALA A 192 -0.57 -3.99 -20.84
CA ALA A 192 0.60 -4.15 -21.67
C ALA A 192 1.59 -5.15 -21.02
N ALA A 193 2.31 -5.89 -21.84
CA ALA A 193 3.45 -6.69 -21.40
C ALA A 193 4.51 -6.72 -22.50
N PRO A 194 5.81 -6.65 -22.17
CA PRO A 194 6.87 -6.90 -23.13
C PRO A 194 6.80 -8.35 -23.62
N SER A 195 7.27 -8.62 -24.84
CA SER A 195 7.33 -9.98 -25.35
C SER A 195 8.33 -10.83 -24.55
N ALA A 196 8.21 -12.15 -24.63
CA ALA A 196 9.17 -13.07 -24.00
C ALA A 196 10.62 -12.93 -24.53
N ALA A 197 10.80 -12.29 -25.69
CA ALA A 197 12.11 -12.02 -26.29
C ALA A 197 12.72 -10.69 -25.85
N ALA A 198 11.93 -9.80 -25.23
CA ALA A 198 12.40 -8.51 -24.74
C ALA A 198 13.30 -8.69 -23.51
N THR A 199 14.38 -7.91 -23.46
CA THR A 199 15.23 -7.85 -22.27
C THR A 199 14.65 -6.86 -21.28
N VAL A 200 14.12 -7.37 -20.17
CA VAL A 200 13.68 -6.55 -19.04
C VAL A 200 14.89 -6.13 -18.22
N GLN A 201 14.99 -4.85 -17.93
CA GLN A 201 16.06 -4.26 -17.13
C GLN A 201 15.50 -3.64 -15.86
N ASP A 202 16.21 -3.82 -14.76
CA ASP A 202 15.96 -3.07 -13.53
C ASP A 202 16.47 -1.64 -13.71
N GLY A 203 15.64 -0.69 -13.41
CA GLY A 203 15.93 0.74 -13.50
C GLY A 203 15.81 1.44 -12.16
N LEU A 204 16.55 2.52 -12.01
CA LEU A 204 16.38 3.46 -10.91
C LEU A 204 15.90 4.79 -11.49
N MET A 205 14.72 5.21 -11.08
CA MET A 205 14.09 6.46 -11.49
C MET A 205 14.40 7.55 -10.47
N LEU A 206 15.17 8.55 -10.87
CA LEU A 206 15.32 9.81 -10.15
C LEU A 206 14.19 10.73 -10.59
N TYR A 207 13.45 11.30 -9.68
CA TYR A 207 12.36 12.23 -9.99
C TYR A 207 12.22 13.30 -8.90
N MET A 208 11.42 14.30 -9.18
CA MET A 208 11.02 15.32 -8.22
C MET A 208 9.55 15.10 -7.83
N ASP A 209 9.26 15.05 -6.53
CA ASP A 209 7.89 14.94 -6.02
C ASP A 209 7.12 16.28 -6.12
N VAL A 210 5.88 16.33 -5.62
CA VAL A 210 5.04 17.53 -5.66
C VAL A 210 5.60 18.67 -4.84
N GLU A 211 6.35 18.39 -3.77
CA GLU A 211 6.98 19.36 -2.87
C GLU A 211 8.33 19.86 -3.40
N GLY A 212 8.79 19.29 -4.53
CA GLY A 212 10.07 19.67 -5.15
C GLY A 212 11.28 18.96 -4.57
N GLN A 213 11.08 17.88 -3.81
CA GLN A 213 12.16 17.05 -3.30
C GLN A 213 12.58 15.99 -4.33
N SER A 214 13.89 15.76 -4.43
CA SER A 214 14.43 14.70 -5.30
C SER A 214 14.29 13.35 -4.60
N GLN A 215 13.69 12.38 -5.31
CA GLN A 215 13.43 11.03 -4.84
C GLN A 215 14.03 10.01 -5.81
N LEU A 216 14.30 8.80 -5.29
CA LEU A 216 14.67 7.64 -6.09
C LEU A 216 13.61 6.53 -5.94
N TYR A 217 13.24 5.92 -7.06
CA TYR A 217 12.26 4.85 -7.07
C TYR A 217 12.67 3.71 -8.01
N PRO A 218 12.69 2.45 -7.55
CA PRO A 218 12.96 1.28 -8.38
C PRO A 218 11.84 1.04 -9.39
N VAL A 219 12.20 0.94 -10.66
CA VAL A 219 11.28 0.65 -11.77
C VAL A 219 11.85 -0.46 -12.64
N LYS A 220 11.06 -0.92 -13.59
CA LYS A 220 11.54 -1.77 -14.69
C LYS A 220 11.32 -1.08 -16.01
N TYR A 221 12.17 -1.37 -16.98
CA TYR A 221 11.96 -0.93 -18.35
C TYR A 221 12.42 -1.98 -19.34
N ALA A 222 11.85 -1.98 -20.54
CA ALA A 222 12.22 -2.90 -21.60
C ALA A 222 12.04 -2.26 -22.97
N PHE A 223 12.86 -2.72 -23.93
CA PHE A 223 12.73 -2.40 -25.34
C PHE A 223 12.40 -3.68 -26.12
N ASP A 224 11.41 -3.59 -27.00
CA ASP A 224 10.98 -4.66 -27.88
C ASP A 224 10.76 -4.09 -29.29
N GLY A 225 11.83 -4.01 -30.07
CA GLY A 225 11.87 -3.22 -31.31
C GLY A 225 11.64 -1.73 -31.02
N ASP A 226 10.59 -1.16 -31.60
CA ASP A 226 10.19 0.22 -31.34
C ASP A 226 9.22 0.36 -30.14
N ASP A 227 8.78 -0.75 -29.56
CA ASP A 227 7.97 -0.73 -28.36
C ASP A 227 8.86 -0.51 -27.13
N VAL A 228 8.43 0.40 -26.26
CA VAL A 228 9.10 0.71 -24.99
C VAL A 228 8.13 0.48 -23.85
N TYR A 229 8.58 -0.21 -22.83
CA TYR A 229 7.75 -0.56 -21.68
C TYR A 229 8.36 0.04 -20.42
N LEU A 230 7.51 0.62 -19.55
CA LEU A 230 7.85 0.99 -18.17
C LEU A 230 6.96 0.18 -17.22
N GLY A 231 7.57 -0.41 -16.22
CA GLY A 231 6.90 -1.28 -15.26
C GLY A 231 7.24 -0.95 -13.80
N ASP A 232 6.49 -1.55 -12.90
CA ASP A 232 6.62 -1.35 -11.44
C ASP A 232 6.51 0.13 -11.02
N LEU A 233 5.63 0.89 -11.68
CA LEU A 233 5.45 2.33 -11.49
C LEU A 233 4.72 2.71 -10.19
N SER A 234 4.29 1.75 -9.39
CA SER A 234 3.67 1.99 -8.08
C SER A 234 4.15 0.94 -7.08
N ALA A 235 4.33 1.34 -5.82
CA ALA A 235 4.70 0.42 -4.74
C ALA A 235 3.64 -0.67 -4.53
N ASN A 236 2.37 -0.33 -4.75
CA ASN A 236 1.22 -1.20 -4.50
C ASN A 236 0.96 -2.21 -5.63
N ILE A 237 1.50 -1.97 -6.83
CA ILE A 237 1.22 -2.77 -8.02
C ILE A 237 2.54 -3.16 -8.69
N LYS A 238 2.88 -4.43 -8.63
CA LYS A 238 4.10 -4.98 -9.23
C LYS A 238 3.80 -5.86 -10.44
N GLY A 239 4.78 -5.97 -11.35
CA GLY A 239 4.71 -6.84 -12.52
C GLY A 239 3.84 -6.33 -13.66
N LEU A 240 3.33 -5.11 -13.60
CA LEU A 240 2.48 -4.52 -14.64
C LEU A 240 3.18 -3.37 -15.36
N TRP A 241 2.78 -3.12 -16.61
CA TRP A 241 3.51 -2.31 -17.57
C TRP A 241 2.63 -1.29 -18.27
N ILE A 242 3.20 -0.14 -18.61
CA ILE A 242 2.68 0.74 -19.66
C ILE A 242 3.52 0.59 -20.90
N LYS A 243 2.92 0.84 -22.07
CA LYS A 243 3.53 0.68 -23.37
C LYS A 243 3.56 2.00 -24.11
N GLY A 244 4.75 2.38 -24.60
CA GLY A 244 4.99 3.50 -25.49
C GLY A 244 5.62 3.05 -26.80
N LYS A 245 5.88 4.02 -27.67
CA LYS A 245 6.55 3.87 -28.97
C LYS A 245 7.76 4.76 -29.04
N LYS A 246 8.87 4.19 -29.55
CA LYS A 246 10.12 4.91 -29.82
C LYS A 246 10.20 5.28 -31.31
N ASP A 247 10.50 6.54 -31.58
CA ASP A 247 10.84 7.06 -32.89
C ASP A 247 12.13 7.90 -32.77
N GLY A 248 13.23 7.36 -33.27
CA GLY A 248 14.56 7.92 -33.05
C GLY A 248 14.91 7.97 -31.56
N THR A 249 15.10 9.17 -31.02
CA THR A 249 15.37 9.43 -29.61
C THR A 249 14.09 9.76 -28.80
N THR A 250 12.94 9.84 -29.44
CA THR A 250 11.68 10.20 -28.79
C THR A 250 10.92 8.94 -28.44
N VAL A 251 10.47 8.82 -27.17
CA VAL A 251 9.59 7.76 -26.71
C VAL A 251 8.28 8.38 -26.23
N THR A 252 7.17 7.96 -26.83
CA THR A 252 5.85 8.51 -26.57
C THR A 252 4.94 7.46 -25.94
N PHE A 253 4.42 7.75 -24.75
CA PHE A 253 3.37 6.96 -24.09
C PHE A 253 2.00 7.63 -24.27
N PRO A 254 0.90 6.86 -24.30
CA PRO A 254 -0.44 7.43 -24.32
C PRO A 254 -0.68 8.41 -23.16
N PRO A 255 -1.59 9.38 -23.30
CA PRO A 255 -1.93 10.31 -22.22
C PRO A 255 -2.36 9.61 -20.94
N THR A 256 -3.04 8.47 -21.07
CA THR A 256 -3.48 7.60 -19.96
C THR A 256 -3.27 6.16 -20.34
N SER A 257 -2.65 5.40 -19.43
CA SER A 257 -2.42 3.97 -19.56
C SER A 257 -2.92 3.25 -18.31
N TYR A 258 -3.69 2.19 -18.49
CA TYR A 258 -4.05 1.31 -17.40
C TYR A 258 -2.84 0.50 -16.94
N ILE A 259 -2.56 0.50 -15.62
CA ILE A 259 -1.41 -0.20 -15.04
C ILE A 259 -1.79 -1.38 -14.14
N GLY A 260 -3.08 -1.58 -13.83
CA GLY A 260 -3.52 -2.73 -13.06
C GLY A 260 -4.50 -2.41 -11.94
N ILE A 261 -4.65 -3.37 -11.02
CA ILE A 261 -5.56 -3.28 -9.89
C ILE A 261 -4.74 -3.26 -8.60
N ASP A 262 -4.91 -2.24 -7.78
CA ASP A 262 -4.49 -2.28 -6.39
C ASP A 262 -5.56 -3.01 -5.58
N THR A 263 -5.25 -4.24 -5.15
CA THR A 263 -6.17 -5.06 -4.36
C THR A 263 -6.25 -4.67 -2.89
N THR A 264 -5.35 -3.80 -2.42
CA THR A 264 -5.34 -3.30 -1.04
C THR A 264 -6.38 -2.21 -0.87
N THR A 265 -6.39 -1.25 -1.80
CA THR A 265 -7.36 -0.15 -1.81
C THR A 265 -8.58 -0.43 -2.68
N ALA A 266 -8.65 -1.61 -3.32
CA ALA A 266 -9.71 -2.04 -4.25
C ALA A 266 -9.95 -1.03 -5.39
N CYS A 267 -8.87 -0.59 -6.05
CA CYS A 267 -8.93 0.43 -7.11
C CYS A 267 -8.29 -0.05 -8.40
N TYR A 268 -8.86 0.40 -9.52
CA TYR A 268 -8.15 0.40 -10.80
C TYR A 268 -7.13 1.54 -10.82
N MET A 269 -5.92 1.26 -11.29
CA MET A 269 -4.81 2.19 -11.30
C MET A 269 -4.39 2.56 -12.71
N TYR A 270 -4.04 3.81 -12.87
CA TYR A 270 -3.63 4.38 -14.16
C TYR A 270 -2.33 5.18 -14.01
N ALA A 271 -1.51 5.15 -15.06
CA ALA A 271 -0.42 6.10 -15.24
C ALA A 271 -0.82 7.10 -16.33
N SER A 272 -0.82 8.38 -16.02
CA SER A 272 -1.22 9.42 -16.95
C SER A 272 -0.19 10.55 -17.03
N SER A 273 -0.15 11.19 -18.19
CA SER A 273 0.48 12.49 -18.33
C SER A 273 -0.27 13.53 -17.49
N ALA A 274 0.49 14.44 -16.90
CA ALA A 274 -0.06 15.47 -16.04
C ALA A 274 0.61 16.84 -16.30
N VAL A 275 -0.07 17.89 -15.82
CA VAL A 275 0.44 19.26 -15.75
C VAL A 275 0.27 19.78 -14.33
N MET A 276 1.12 20.72 -13.90
CA MET A 276 0.91 21.39 -12.60
C MET A 276 -0.26 22.36 -12.70
N GLY A 277 -1.15 22.26 -11.76
CA GLY A 277 -2.30 23.13 -11.57
C GLY A 277 -2.44 23.58 -10.12
N LYS A 278 -3.56 24.19 -9.78
CA LYS A 278 -3.90 24.60 -8.43
C LYS A 278 -5.09 23.79 -7.91
N GLY A 279 -5.02 23.37 -6.68
CA GLY A 279 -6.13 22.90 -5.88
C GLY A 279 -6.44 23.92 -4.79
N VAL A 280 -7.60 23.75 -4.15
CA VAL A 280 -8.01 24.54 -2.98
C VAL A 280 -8.43 23.55 -1.91
N ASP A 281 -7.91 23.68 -0.71
CA ASP A 281 -8.29 22.85 0.43
C ASP A 281 -9.64 23.27 1.04
N GLU A 282 -10.09 22.57 2.06
CA GLU A 282 -11.35 22.83 2.75
C GLU A 282 -11.38 24.21 3.46
N MET A 283 -10.21 24.79 3.74
CA MET A 283 -10.06 26.11 4.35
C MET A 283 -9.92 27.23 3.31
N GLY A 284 -9.96 26.88 2.01
CA GLY A 284 -9.79 27.83 0.91
C GLY A 284 -8.34 28.18 0.59
N THR A 285 -7.36 27.42 1.10
CA THR A 285 -5.94 27.63 0.82
C THR A 285 -5.55 26.99 -0.50
N GLU A 286 -4.91 27.75 -1.39
CA GLU A 286 -4.39 27.21 -2.64
C GLU A 286 -3.14 26.37 -2.41
N PHE A 287 -3.05 25.23 -3.10
CA PHE A 287 -1.86 24.38 -3.16
C PHE A 287 -1.59 23.89 -4.58
N ASP A 288 -0.33 23.55 -4.86
CA ASP A 288 0.06 22.96 -6.14
C ASP A 288 -0.37 21.49 -6.20
N LYS A 289 -0.99 21.08 -7.29
CA LYS A 289 -1.34 19.67 -7.54
C LYS A 289 -1.07 19.28 -8.98
N ALA A 290 -0.85 17.98 -9.23
CA ALA A 290 -0.86 17.43 -10.56
C ALA A 290 -2.30 17.31 -11.07
N CYS A 291 -2.55 17.76 -12.29
CA CYS A 291 -3.83 17.65 -12.99
C CYS A 291 -3.68 16.79 -14.23
N LEU A 292 -4.69 16.00 -14.56
CA LEU A 292 -4.70 15.15 -15.75
C LEU A 292 -4.48 15.98 -17.03
N SER A 293 -3.63 15.49 -17.93
CA SER A 293 -3.40 16.05 -19.26
C SER A 293 -3.92 15.12 -20.35
N THR A 294 -4.40 15.70 -21.43
CA THR A 294 -4.74 14.96 -22.66
C THR A 294 -3.56 14.77 -23.59
N ASP A 295 -2.41 15.41 -23.31
CA ASP A 295 -1.21 15.29 -24.12
C ASP A 295 -0.48 13.99 -23.79
N PRO A 296 0.18 13.36 -24.77
CA PRO A 296 1.02 12.19 -24.51
C PRO A 296 2.17 12.50 -23.55
N LEU A 297 2.58 11.48 -22.78
CA LEU A 297 3.79 11.55 -21.97
C LEU A 297 5.01 11.24 -22.84
N VAL A 298 5.93 12.18 -22.95
CA VAL A 298 7.09 12.09 -23.84
C VAL A 298 8.38 11.99 -23.05
N PHE A 299 9.18 10.97 -23.38
CA PHE A 299 10.56 10.79 -22.90
C PHE A 299 11.56 10.96 -24.04
N THR A 300 12.77 11.37 -23.69
CA THR A 300 13.95 11.31 -24.54
C THR A 300 14.76 10.08 -24.18
N TYR A 301 15.08 9.26 -25.16
CA TYR A 301 15.96 8.11 -25.00
C TYR A 301 17.42 8.49 -25.35
N ASP A 302 18.30 8.28 -24.42
CA ASP A 302 19.76 8.37 -24.59
C ASP A 302 20.30 6.97 -24.79
N ALA A 303 20.70 6.67 -26.03
CA ALA A 303 21.20 5.35 -26.40
C ALA A 303 22.61 5.07 -25.86
N GLU A 304 23.42 6.10 -25.58
CA GLU A 304 24.79 5.95 -25.06
C GLU A 304 24.75 5.50 -23.59
N ASN A 305 23.83 6.08 -22.80
CA ASN A 305 23.70 5.79 -21.39
C ASN A 305 22.55 4.79 -21.09
N ASN A 306 21.83 4.35 -22.14
CA ASN A 306 20.63 3.52 -22.02
C ASN A 306 19.62 4.11 -21.02
N ALA A 307 19.35 5.40 -21.13
CA ALA A 307 18.57 6.18 -20.19
C ALA A 307 17.31 6.77 -20.84
N LEU A 308 16.25 6.92 -20.05
CA LEU A 308 15.01 7.58 -20.42
C LEU A 308 14.82 8.81 -19.53
N SER A 309 14.59 9.99 -20.13
CA SER A 309 14.35 11.22 -19.38
C SER A 309 13.13 11.96 -19.90
N THR A 310 12.38 12.60 -19.00
CA THR A 310 11.24 13.45 -19.38
C THR A 310 11.29 14.80 -18.68
N LYS A 311 10.79 15.84 -19.38
CA LYS A 311 10.45 17.14 -18.77
C LYS A 311 8.98 17.21 -18.36
N GLY A 312 8.22 16.17 -18.67
CA GLY A 312 6.81 16.04 -18.31
C GLY A 312 6.60 15.56 -16.88
N ILE A 313 5.36 15.37 -16.56
CA ILE A 313 4.89 14.84 -15.28
C ILE A 313 4.10 13.56 -15.56
N MET A 314 4.43 12.49 -14.86
CA MET A 314 3.65 11.27 -14.83
C MET A 314 2.94 11.18 -13.48
N MET A 315 1.65 10.86 -13.50
CA MET A 315 0.82 10.75 -12.32
C MET A 315 0.23 9.33 -12.23
N ILE A 316 0.33 8.72 -11.07
CA ILE A 316 -0.34 7.46 -10.74
C ILE A 316 -1.61 7.77 -9.97
N HIS A 317 -2.75 7.32 -10.48
CA HIS A 317 -4.05 7.67 -9.93
C HIS A 317 -5.10 6.58 -10.17
N LYS A 318 -6.24 6.68 -9.47
CA LYS A 318 -7.32 5.68 -9.54
C LYS A 318 -8.50 6.05 -10.45
N SER A 319 -8.67 7.30 -10.82
CA SER A 319 -9.81 7.76 -11.63
C SER A 319 -9.36 8.41 -12.91
N VAL A 320 -9.99 8.06 -14.03
CA VAL A 320 -9.72 8.66 -15.35
C VAL A 320 -10.46 9.96 -15.57
N ASP A 321 -11.48 10.25 -14.76
CA ASP A 321 -12.40 11.39 -14.94
C ASP A 321 -12.26 12.45 -13.85
N ASP A 322 -11.39 12.21 -12.86
CA ASP A 322 -11.35 13.04 -11.65
C ASP A 322 -9.91 13.10 -11.10
N ASP A 323 -9.33 14.27 -11.08
CA ASP A 323 -7.98 14.58 -10.61
C ASP A 323 -7.93 15.11 -9.17
N ARG A 324 -8.97 14.84 -8.35
CA ARG A 324 -8.92 15.20 -6.93
C ARG A 324 -7.71 14.60 -6.26
N SER A 325 -7.11 15.32 -5.31
CA SER A 325 -5.91 14.86 -4.59
C SER A 325 -6.06 13.47 -3.97
N THR A 326 -7.27 13.12 -3.51
CA THR A 326 -7.60 11.80 -2.95
C THR A 326 -7.55 10.65 -3.96
N ASN A 327 -7.49 10.96 -5.25
CA ASN A 327 -7.38 9.97 -6.32
C ASN A 327 -5.93 9.79 -6.81
N ILE A 328 -5.00 10.64 -6.37
CA ILE A 328 -3.60 10.63 -6.80
C ILE A 328 -2.79 9.87 -5.75
N PHE A 329 -2.01 8.88 -6.19
CA PHE A 329 -1.14 8.09 -5.33
C PHE A 329 0.31 8.54 -5.41
N ASP A 330 0.81 8.79 -6.64
CA ASP A 330 2.18 9.21 -6.87
C ASP A 330 2.25 10.24 -8.00
N THR A 331 3.24 11.13 -7.92
CA THR A 331 3.53 12.13 -8.96
C THR A 331 5.03 12.17 -9.21
N TYR A 332 5.43 11.87 -10.44
CA TYR A 332 6.82 11.83 -10.88
C TYR A 332 7.09 12.97 -11.86
N ARG A 333 7.80 13.99 -11.38
CA ARG A 333 8.18 15.17 -12.19
C ARG A 333 9.62 15.02 -12.67
N TYR A 334 9.88 15.34 -13.93
CA TYR A 334 11.23 15.37 -14.52
C TYR A 334 11.99 14.04 -14.35
N ALA A 335 11.29 12.92 -14.52
CA ALA A 335 11.86 11.60 -14.28
C ALA A 335 13.04 11.30 -15.20
N LEU A 336 14.11 10.76 -14.61
CA LEU A 336 15.28 10.20 -15.26
C LEU A 336 15.42 8.74 -14.84
N ILE A 337 15.35 7.81 -15.77
CA ILE A 337 15.45 6.36 -15.53
C ILE A 337 16.77 5.87 -16.12
N ASN A 338 17.62 5.30 -15.26
CA ASN A 338 18.88 4.68 -15.64
C ASN A 338 18.88 3.20 -15.24
N ALA A 339 19.77 2.41 -15.82
CA ALA A 339 20.05 1.06 -15.34
C ALA A 339 20.47 1.11 -13.86
N TRP A 340 19.89 0.22 -13.07
CA TRP A 340 20.17 0.15 -11.64
C TRP A 340 21.27 -0.87 -11.34
N ASP A 341 22.36 -0.40 -10.74
CA ASP A 341 23.43 -1.25 -10.24
C ASP A 341 23.08 -1.76 -8.83
N LYS A 342 22.56 -2.98 -8.76
CA LYS A 342 22.12 -3.66 -7.53
C LYS A 342 23.26 -4.31 -6.76
N ARG A 343 24.45 -3.73 -6.73
CA ARG A 343 25.57 -4.31 -5.99
C ARG A 343 25.29 -4.42 -4.50
N PRO A 344 25.47 -5.62 -3.88
CA PRO A 344 25.38 -5.78 -2.44
C PRO A 344 26.44 -4.93 -1.71
N ALA A 345 26.02 -4.19 -0.70
CA ALA A 345 26.91 -3.41 0.16
C ALA A 345 26.31 -3.19 1.55
N ALA A 346 27.14 -2.82 2.53
CA ALA A 346 26.67 -2.46 3.86
C ALA A 346 25.83 -1.18 3.79
N PRO A 347 24.62 -1.17 4.37
CA PRO A 347 23.82 0.03 4.50
C PRO A 347 24.51 1.09 5.36
N LEU A 348 24.05 2.34 5.27
CA LEU A 348 24.39 3.35 6.28
C LEU A 348 23.78 2.95 7.64
N PRO A 349 24.48 3.21 8.76
CA PRO A 349 23.98 2.92 10.09
C PRO A 349 22.66 3.63 10.37
N PRO A 350 21.70 3.01 11.09
CA PRO A 350 20.48 3.65 11.55
C PRO A 350 20.79 4.86 12.41
N LYS A 351 19.94 5.89 12.36
CA LYS A 351 19.99 7.03 13.27
C LYS A 351 18.90 6.87 14.33
N LEU A 352 19.29 6.75 15.60
CA LEU A 352 18.34 6.70 16.72
C LEU A 352 17.89 8.14 17.04
N THR A 353 16.56 8.35 17.18
CA THR A 353 15.99 9.69 17.33
C THR A 353 15.25 9.90 18.65
N ALA A 354 14.63 8.86 19.20
CA ALA A 354 14.01 8.91 20.53
C ALA A 354 14.00 7.53 21.18
N PHE A 355 14.00 7.52 22.51
CA PHE A 355 13.91 6.30 23.32
C PHE A 355 12.90 6.51 24.46
N GLN A 356 12.08 5.49 24.70
CA GLN A 356 11.17 5.36 25.83
C GLN A 356 11.49 4.05 26.55
N PRO A 357 11.73 4.06 27.89
CA PRO A 357 11.96 2.82 28.63
C PRO A 357 10.68 1.97 28.72
N TYR A 358 10.87 0.66 28.82
CA TYR A 358 9.80 -0.29 29.14
C TYR A 358 9.41 -0.13 30.63
N ASP A 359 8.13 -0.09 30.91
CA ASP A 359 7.58 -0.11 32.27
C ASP A 359 6.78 -1.40 32.49
N PRO A 360 7.30 -2.36 33.29
CA PRO A 360 6.66 -3.65 33.54
C PRO A 360 5.46 -3.57 34.50
N ASN A 361 5.11 -2.39 35.01
CA ASN A 361 3.95 -2.24 35.88
C ASN A 361 2.64 -2.55 35.14
N PRO A 362 1.58 -3.04 35.82
CA PRO A 362 0.31 -3.35 35.15
C PRO A 362 -0.33 -2.17 34.38
N TRP A 363 0.04 -0.96 34.71
CA TRP A 363 -0.40 0.28 34.04
C TRP A 363 0.72 0.93 33.23
N GLY A 364 1.88 0.26 33.13
CA GLY A 364 3.01 0.67 32.34
C GLY A 364 2.80 0.39 30.86
N GLY A 365 3.78 0.79 30.05
CA GLY A 365 3.72 0.62 28.59
C GLY A 365 4.96 -0.04 28.03
N PRO A 366 4.91 -0.45 26.75
CA PRO A 366 6.09 -0.97 26.06
C PRO A 366 7.21 0.05 26.04
N GLY A 367 8.45 -0.43 26.01
CA GLY A 367 9.58 0.40 25.61
C GLY A 367 9.45 0.77 24.13
N GLY A 368 10.00 1.91 23.73
CA GLY A 368 9.94 2.39 22.36
C GLY A 368 11.27 2.94 21.89
N LEU A 369 11.66 2.60 20.67
CA LEU A 369 12.81 3.16 20.00
C LEU A 369 12.39 3.76 18.66
N GLN A 370 12.60 5.07 18.50
CA GLN A 370 12.41 5.74 17.21
C GLN A 370 13.75 5.84 16.50
N PHE A 371 13.73 5.58 15.19
CA PHE A 371 14.95 5.56 14.39
C PHE A 371 14.66 5.86 12.92
N THR A 372 15.71 6.25 12.22
CA THR A 372 15.69 6.47 10.77
C THR A 372 16.58 5.45 10.08
N LEU A 373 16.07 4.83 9.03
CA LEU A 373 16.79 3.91 8.15
C LEU A 373 17.20 4.60 6.85
N SER A 374 18.28 4.13 6.24
CA SER A 374 18.75 4.62 4.94
C SER A 374 18.74 3.50 3.92
N TYR A 375 18.28 3.79 2.72
CA TYR A 375 18.36 2.91 1.56
C TYR A 375 19.71 2.98 0.83
N TYR A 376 20.68 3.71 1.36
CA TYR A 376 21.99 3.90 0.75
C TYR A 376 23.07 3.15 1.49
N SER A 377 24.05 2.68 0.74
CA SER A 377 25.31 2.19 1.29
C SER A 377 26.26 3.34 1.68
N SER A 378 27.36 3.00 2.35
CA SER A 378 28.37 3.97 2.75
C SER A 378 29.07 4.70 1.58
N ASP A 379 28.97 4.21 0.37
CA ASP A 379 29.43 4.83 -0.87
C ASP A 379 28.28 5.48 -1.69
N PHE A 380 27.15 5.72 -1.04
CA PHE A 380 25.95 6.37 -1.59
C PHE A 380 25.32 5.64 -2.78
N ASN A 381 25.52 4.34 -2.89
CA ASN A 381 24.79 3.52 -3.84
C ASN A 381 23.41 3.17 -3.25
N TYR A 382 22.34 3.33 -4.03
CA TYR A 382 20.99 2.94 -3.63
C TYR A 382 20.89 1.42 -3.63
N LEU A 383 20.59 0.86 -2.48
CA LEU A 383 20.50 -0.58 -2.24
C LEU A 383 19.10 -1.11 -2.60
N ASP A 384 19.02 -2.39 -2.96
CA ASP A 384 17.74 -3.04 -3.21
C ASP A 384 16.93 -3.16 -1.90
N PRO A 385 15.78 -2.47 -1.79
CA PRO A 385 14.97 -2.50 -0.57
C PRO A 385 14.51 -3.90 -0.15
N SER A 386 14.38 -4.82 -1.10
CA SER A 386 13.95 -6.20 -0.83
C SER A 386 15.00 -7.03 -0.07
N HIS A 387 16.23 -6.53 0.00
CA HIS A 387 17.35 -7.16 0.69
C HIS A 387 17.76 -6.40 1.97
N LEU A 388 17.01 -5.36 2.35
CA LEU A 388 17.32 -4.55 3.53
C LEU A 388 16.51 -4.99 4.74
N TYR A 389 17.22 -5.16 5.86
CA TYR A 389 16.70 -5.60 7.15
C TYR A 389 17.31 -4.74 8.27
N TYR A 390 16.69 -4.75 9.44
CA TYR A 390 17.26 -4.18 10.65
C TYR A 390 17.11 -5.11 11.84
N ASN A 391 18.02 -4.96 12.81
CA ASN A 391 18.07 -5.73 14.03
C ASN A 391 18.12 -4.83 15.26
N LEU A 392 17.38 -5.21 16.29
CA LEU A 392 17.40 -4.55 17.59
C LEU A 392 18.31 -5.35 18.54
N TYR A 393 19.13 -4.64 19.31
CA TYR A 393 19.98 -5.21 20.35
C TYR A 393 19.65 -4.55 21.69
N ILE A 394 19.49 -5.34 22.74
CA ILE A 394 19.32 -4.87 24.12
C ILE A 394 20.42 -5.50 24.97
N ASP A 395 21.25 -4.64 25.60
CA ASP A 395 22.37 -5.05 26.44
C ASP A 395 23.34 -6.03 25.75
N ASP A 396 23.68 -5.78 24.48
CA ASP A 396 24.50 -6.61 23.57
C ASP A 396 23.84 -7.89 23.04
N GLU A 397 22.61 -8.19 23.42
CA GLU A 397 21.88 -9.36 22.94
C GLU A 397 20.96 -8.97 21.75
N LEU A 398 21.03 -9.76 20.68
CA LEU A 398 20.09 -9.66 19.57
C LEU A 398 18.68 -10.01 20.05
N VAL A 399 17.73 -9.12 19.80
CA VAL A 399 16.33 -9.36 20.15
C VAL A 399 15.69 -10.27 19.10
N THR A 400 15.12 -11.37 19.56
CA THR A 400 14.22 -12.22 18.77
C THR A 400 12.79 -11.86 19.12
N PHE A 401 12.03 -11.40 18.13
CA PHE A 401 10.63 -11.08 18.28
C PHE A 401 9.79 -12.35 18.19
N SER A 402 9.03 -12.66 19.23
CA SER A 402 8.23 -13.89 19.33
C SER A 402 6.74 -13.60 19.10
N PRO A 403 5.99 -14.51 18.42
CA PRO A 403 4.54 -14.44 18.34
C PRO A 403 3.82 -14.37 19.70
N ASP A 404 4.47 -14.83 20.77
CA ASP A 404 3.90 -14.78 22.13
C ASP A 404 3.78 -13.33 22.66
N ASP A 405 4.68 -12.44 22.21
CA ASP A 405 4.76 -11.05 22.66
C ASP A 405 4.29 -10.06 21.58
N TYR A 406 4.27 -10.46 20.29
CA TYR A 406 4.03 -9.59 19.13
C TYR A 406 2.88 -10.14 18.28
N ARG A 407 1.73 -9.45 18.31
CA ARG A 407 0.42 -9.92 17.81
C ARG A 407 0.39 -10.37 16.36
N ASN A 408 1.17 -9.71 15.50
CA ASN A 408 1.09 -9.90 14.05
C ASN A 408 2.23 -10.76 13.50
N LEU A 409 2.98 -11.43 14.37
CA LEU A 409 3.99 -12.38 13.96
C LEU A 409 3.42 -13.80 13.93
N GLU A 410 3.66 -14.52 12.85
CA GLU A 410 3.32 -15.95 12.74
C GLU A 410 4.44 -16.86 13.23
N THR A 411 5.68 -16.36 13.19
CA THR A 411 6.91 -17.07 13.59
C THR A 411 7.86 -16.10 14.27
N GLU A 412 8.83 -16.64 15.01
CA GLU A 412 9.93 -15.83 15.53
C GLU A 412 10.64 -15.06 14.41
N MET A 413 10.99 -13.81 14.67
CA MET A 413 11.63 -12.93 13.71
C MET A 413 12.85 -12.24 14.33
N THR A 414 13.98 -12.35 13.64
CA THR A 414 15.11 -11.44 13.63
C THR A 414 15.19 -10.86 12.22
N ASP A 415 16.15 -10.02 11.88
CA ASP A 415 16.26 -9.46 10.54
C ASP A 415 14.91 -8.90 10.04
N VAL A 416 14.40 -7.88 10.72
CA VAL A 416 13.12 -7.28 10.38
C VAL A 416 13.22 -6.59 9.02
N PRO A 417 12.44 -7.02 7.99
CA PRO A 417 12.50 -6.39 6.67
C PRO A 417 12.14 -4.90 6.72
N TYR A 418 12.79 -4.06 5.91
CA TYR A 418 12.42 -2.65 5.79
C TYR A 418 10.97 -2.43 5.34
N SER A 419 10.42 -3.38 4.59
CA SER A 419 9.02 -3.36 4.16
C SER A 419 8.03 -3.77 5.25
N PHE A 420 8.51 -4.43 6.33
CA PHE A 420 7.62 -4.90 7.39
C PHE A 420 7.15 -3.75 8.27
N SER A 421 5.87 -3.71 8.52
CA SER A 421 5.24 -2.79 9.47
C SER A 421 3.89 -3.34 9.91
N ASP A 422 3.50 -2.97 11.12
CA ASP A 422 2.15 -3.14 11.62
C ASP A 422 1.69 -1.87 12.33
N GLN A 423 0.45 -1.86 12.81
CA GLN A 423 -0.09 -0.70 13.53
C GLN A 423 0.11 -0.78 15.06
N TYR A 424 0.88 -1.76 15.54
CA TYR A 424 1.04 -2.03 16.97
C TYR A 424 2.50 -1.89 17.43
N GLU A 425 3.39 -2.78 16.99
CA GLU A 425 4.76 -2.85 17.50
C GLU A 425 5.83 -2.40 16.50
N PHE A 426 5.55 -2.50 15.18
CA PHE A 426 6.50 -2.14 14.11
C PHE A 426 5.94 -1.00 13.27
N TYR A 427 6.01 0.21 13.80
CA TYR A 427 5.35 1.36 13.19
C TYR A 427 6.21 2.03 12.12
N LYS A 428 5.66 2.20 10.92
CA LYS A 428 6.26 2.90 9.80
C LYS A 428 5.54 4.23 9.57
N TYR A 429 6.21 5.36 9.84
CA TYR A 429 5.64 6.69 9.59
C TYR A 429 5.77 7.10 8.12
N ASP A 430 6.94 6.82 7.55
CA ASP A 430 7.28 7.06 6.15
C ASP A 430 8.34 6.05 5.68
N GLU A 431 8.94 6.26 4.51
CA GLU A 431 9.94 5.32 4.00
C GLU A 431 11.15 5.16 4.90
N ASN A 432 11.55 6.18 5.62
CA ASN A 432 12.76 6.16 6.45
C ASN A 432 12.47 6.04 7.94
N ASN A 433 11.43 6.72 8.45
CA ASN A 433 11.16 6.85 9.87
C ASN A 433 10.33 5.71 10.44
N ARG A 434 10.80 5.12 11.53
CA ARG A 434 10.23 3.96 12.19
C ARG A 434 10.15 4.15 13.71
N THR A 435 9.22 3.42 14.32
CA THR A 435 9.23 3.11 15.75
C THR A 435 9.09 1.62 15.92
N ILE A 436 9.89 1.04 16.80
CA ILE A 436 9.72 -0.33 17.28
C ILE A 436 9.41 -0.30 18.77
N TYR A 437 8.40 -1.06 19.17
CA TYR A 437 8.08 -1.28 20.57
C TYR A 437 8.65 -2.60 21.05
N PHE A 438 9.05 -2.67 22.33
CA PHE A 438 9.66 -3.86 22.93
C PHE A 438 9.23 -4.00 24.39
N TYR A 439 9.27 -5.25 24.89
CA TYR A 439 8.78 -5.66 26.21
C TYR A 439 9.94 -6.20 27.10
N LYS A 440 11.11 -5.58 27.00
CA LYS A 440 12.33 -5.96 27.75
C LYS A 440 12.96 -4.74 28.38
N ASP A 441 13.43 -4.87 29.63
CA ASP A 441 14.16 -3.81 30.32
C ASP A 441 15.54 -3.58 29.69
N VAL A 442 15.92 -2.32 29.50
CA VAL A 442 17.22 -1.89 28.99
C VAL A 442 18.09 -1.45 30.17
N LYS A 443 19.03 -2.30 30.60
CA LYS A 443 19.87 -2.05 31.78
C LYS A 443 21.07 -1.17 31.46
N LYS A 444 21.69 -1.35 30.29
CA LYS A 444 22.91 -0.65 29.90
C LYS A 444 22.70 0.18 28.64
N LYS A 445 22.35 -0.47 27.54
CA LYS A 445 22.26 0.15 26.23
C LYS A 445 21.24 -0.55 25.34
N ILE A 446 20.76 0.18 24.36
CA ILE A 446 19.96 -0.32 23.25
C ILE A 446 20.67 0.03 21.95
N GLY A 447 20.65 -0.85 20.98
CA GLY A 447 21.34 -0.66 19.72
C GLY A 447 20.52 -1.12 18.53
N MET A 448 20.84 -0.58 17.36
CA MET A 448 20.24 -0.99 16.11
C MET A 448 21.28 -1.11 15.00
N GLU A 449 21.14 -2.16 14.20
CA GLU A 449 21.96 -2.43 13.03
C GLU A 449 21.07 -2.51 11.78
N ALA A 450 21.47 -1.88 10.68
CA ALA A 450 20.92 -2.13 9.37
C ALA A 450 21.76 -3.17 8.63
N VAL A 451 21.10 -4.07 7.90
CA VAL A 451 21.76 -5.20 7.24
C VAL A 451 21.24 -5.38 5.83
N TYR A 452 22.13 -5.60 4.88
CA TYR A 452 21.81 -6.07 3.53
C TYR A 452 22.10 -7.57 3.44
N VAL A 453 21.13 -8.37 3.01
CA VAL A 453 21.24 -9.83 2.89
C VAL A 453 20.95 -10.24 1.46
N ASP A 454 21.91 -10.94 0.81
CA ASP A 454 21.76 -11.47 -0.54
C ASP A 454 22.27 -12.92 -0.57
N GLY A 455 21.36 -13.87 -0.52
CA GLY A 455 21.67 -15.28 -0.31
C GLY A 455 22.46 -15.50 1.00
N ASP A 456 23.65 -16.06 0.90
CA ASP A 456 24.55 -16.30 2.04
C ASP A 456 25.41 -15.06 2.42
N LEU A 457 25.33 -13.99 1.63
CA LEU A 457 26.09 -12.76 1.88
C LEU A 457 25.34 -11.84 2.84
N ARG A 458 26.05 -11.34 3.84
CA ARG A 458 25.51 -10.43 4.84
C ARG A 458 26.45 -9.23 5.03
N PHE A 459 25.91 -8.02 4.91
CA PHE A 459 26.64 -6.76 5.03
C PHE A 459 25.97 -5.89 6.09
N GLY A 460 26.53 -5.87 7.31
CA GLY A 460 26.03 -5.05 8.42
C GLY A 460 26.57 -3.63 8.37
N SER A 461 25.74 -2.69 8.80
CA SER A 461 26.11 -1.27 8.95
C SER A 461 27.05 -1.01 10.15
N GLY A 462 27.15 -1.97 11.06
CA GLY A 462 27.55 -1.76 12.44
C GLY A 462 26.36 -1.30 13.30
N ILE A 463 26.48 -1.50 14.60
CA ILE A 463 25.42 -1.19 15.56
C ILE A 463 25.54 0.29 15.98
N THR A 464 24.45 1.04 15.84
CA THR A 464 24.30 2.35 16.47
C THR A 464 23.70 2.18 17.85
N GLU A 465 24.37 2.67 18.88
CA GLU A 465 24.01 2.44 20.29
C GLU A 465 23.50 3.71 20.98
N TYR A 466 22.60 3.53 21.94
CA TYR A 466 22.11 4.54 22.87
C TYR A 466 22.19 4.02 24.30
N TYR A 467 22.65 4.87 25.21
CA TYR A 467 22.85 4.58 26.63
C TYR A 467 21.86 5.39 27.48
N PRO A 468 20.73 4.79 27.94
CA PRO A 468 19.70 5.52 28.68
C PRO A 468 20.20 6.17 29.98
N ASN A 469 21.20 5.57 30.61
CA ASN A 469 21.79 6.04 31.88
C ASN A 469 23.11 6.83 31.69
N GLY A 470 23.39 7.30 30.48
CA GLY A 470 24.62 7.97 30.10
C GLY A 470 25.70 7.00 29.62
N ASP A 471 26.51 7.46 28.67
CA ASP A 471 27.63 6.65 28.12
C ASP A 471 28.66 6.41 29.24
N PRO A 472 29.00 5.14 29.54
CA PRO A 472 30.01 4.82 30.55
C PRO A 472 31.41 5.35 30.22
N THR A 473 31.66 5.76 28.97
CA THR A 473 32.92 6.36 28.54
C THR A 473 32.99 7.87 28.79
N GLY A 474 31.87 8.51 29.22
CA GLY A 474 31.80 9.95 29.49
C GLY A 474 31.88 10.85 28.25
N VAL A 475 31.73 10.25 27.07
CA VAL A 475 31.59 10.99 25.82
C VAL A 475 30.10 11.29 25.63
N ASP A 476 29.69 12.55 25.81
CA ASP A 476 28.35 12.97 25.41
C ASP A 476 28.11 12.57 23.96
N MET A 477 26.91 12.05 23.66
CA MET A 477 26.51 11.79 22.28
C MET A 477 26.50 13.12 21.53
N THR A 478 27.64 13.52 21.02
CA THR A 478 27.69 14.43 19.89
C THR A 478 26.99 13.72 18.75
N GLU A 479 25.98 14.38 18.17
CA GLU A 479 25.39 13.97 16.89
C GLU A 479 26.45 13.29 16.06
N ALA A 480 26.22 12.06 15.61
CA ALA A 480 27.12 11.41 14.67
C ALA A 480 27.22 12.35 13.46
N THR A 481 28.18 13.22 13.52
CA THR A 481 28.45 14.18 12.45
C THR A 481 28.75 13.30 11.27
N VAL A 482 27.84 13.29 10.30
CA VAL A 482 28.06 12.66 9.00
C VAL A 482 29.36 13.30 8.50
N LYS A 483 30.46 12.54 8.61
CA LYS A 483 31.78 13.04 8.24
C LYS A 483 31.71 13.39 6.75
N GLN A 484 31.69 14.67 6.44
CA GLN A 484 31.65 15.09 5.04
C GLN A 484 32.95 14.69 4.35
N ILE A 485 32.83 14.06 3.19
CA ILE A 485 33.98 13.64 2.38
C ILE A 485 34.64 14.89 1.82
N LYS A 486 35.91 15.09 2.16
CA LYS A 486 36.75 16.16 1.63
C LYS A 486 37.40 15.74 0.30
N SER A 487 37.90 14.51 0.23
CA SER A 487 38.50 13.97 -1.00
C SER A 487 38.48 12.44 -1.00
N VAL A 488 38.48 11.86 -2.21
CA VAL A 488 38.65 10.42 -2.44
C VAL A 488 39.89 10.24 -3.31
N ASP A 489 40.86 9.53 -2.83
CA ASP A 489 42.11 9.24 -3.51
C ASP A 489 42.27 7.73 -3.73
N PHE A 490 42.90 7.36 -4.86
CA PHE A 490 43.19 5.96 -5.17
C PHE A 490 44.72 5.75 -5.20
N TYR A 491 45.15 4.58 -4.69
CA TYR A 491 46.55 4.19 -4.65
C TYR A 491 46.71 2.75 -5.15
N ASP A 492 47.83 2.47 -5.79
CA ASP A 492 48.26 1.08 -6.04
C ASP A 492 48.83 0.45 -4.76
N LEU A 493 49.16 -0.83 -4.82
CA LEU A 493 49.71 -1.57 -3.66
C LEU A 493 51.10 -1.07 -3.24
N SER A 494 51.77 -0.29 -4.08
CA SER A 494 53.07 0.34 -3.74
C SER A 494 52.91 1.72 -3.09
N GLY A 495 51.65 2.22 -2.94
CA GLY A 495 51.34 3.52 -2.37
C GLY A 495 51.37 4.68 -3.34
N ARG A 496 51.54 4.42 -4.63
CA ARG A 496 51.54 5.46 -5.67
C ARG A 496 50.09 5.90 -5.95
N LYS A 497 49.84 7.21 -5.94
CA LYS A 497 48.54 7.79 -6.23
C LYS A 497 48.13 7.55 -7.69
N LEU A 498 46.89 7.14 -7.88
CA LEU A 498 46.25 6.89 -9.16
C LEU A 498 45.16 7.93 -9.42
N SER A 499 44.94 8.27 -10.68
CA SER A 499 43.85 9.16 -11.10
C SER A 499 42.46 8.49 -11.03
N ALA A 500 42.44 7.16 -11.11
CA ALA A 500 41.22 6.33 -11.00
C ALA A 500 41.61 4.91 -10.54
N PRO A 501 40.68 4.04 -10.10
CA PRO A 501 40.98 2.66 -9.75
C PRO A 501 41.57 1.91 -10.95
N ALA A 502 42.72 1.27 -10.75
CA ALA A 502 43.35 0.43 -11.77
C ALA A 502 42.68 -0.93 -11.88
N LYS A 503 42.82 -1.60 -13.03
CA LYS A 503 42.38 -3.01 -13.15
C LYS A 503 43.19 -3.89 -12.18
N GLY A 504 42.47 -4.67 -11.37
CA GLY A 504 43.05 -5.46 -10.28
C GLY A 504 42.84 -4.77 -8.94
N ILE A 505 43.83 -4.86 -8.02
CA ILE A 505 43.69 -4.35 -6.65
C ILE A 505 44.19 -2.91 -6.56
N SER A 506 43.35 -2.04 -6.00
CA SER A 506 43.70 -0.67 -5.62
C SER A 506 43.27 -0.38 -4.18
N ILE A 507 43.85 0.64 -3.55
CA ILE A 507 43.45 1.15 -2.23
C ILE A 507 42.74 2.48 -2.45
N ARG A 508 41.47 2.55 -2.02
CA ARG A 508 40.72 3.80 -1.96
C ARG A 508 40.89 4.41 -0.57
N THR A 509 41.31 5.66 -0.51
CA THR A 509 41.40 6.44 0.74
C THR A 509 40.44 7.61 0.67
N ILE A 510 39.52 7.66 1.62
CA ILE A 510 38.58 8.75 1.83
C ILE A 510 39.17 9.64 2.92
N THR A 511 39.32 10.94 2.63
CA THR A 511 39.66 11.96 3.64
C THR A 511 38.39 12.75 3.95
N TYR A 512 38.05 12.85 5.22
CA TYR A 512 36.90 13.60 5.71
C TYR A 512 37.28 15.06 6.04
N THR A 513 36.30 15.94 6.17
CA THR A 513 36.50 17.37 6.50
C THR A 513 37.11 17.57 7.88
N ASP A 514 36.94 16.63 8.81
CA ASP A 514 37.56 16.61 10.14
C ASP A 514 39.02 16.15 10.10
N GLY A 515 39.57 15.85 8.92
CA GLY A 515 40.94 15.37 8.73
C GLY A 515 41.14 13.86 8.96
N SER A 516 40.11 13.14 9.44
CA SER A 516 40.21 11.67 9.56
C SER A 516 40.22 11.01 8.19
N LYS A 517 40.78 9.78 8.12
CA LYS A 517 40.89 9.03 6.87
C LYS A 517 40.39 7.60 7.05
N ALA A 518 39.69 7.11 6.05
CA ALA A 518 39.34 5.70 5.92
C ALA A 518 39.95 5.15 4.62
N SER A 519 40.64 3.99 4.74
CA SER A 519 41.26 3.35 3.56
C SER A 519 40.68 1.95 3.38
N ARG A 520 40.35 1.59 2.14
CA ARG A 520 39.78 0.29 1.79
C ARG A 520 40.42 -0.26 0.51
N LYS A 521 40.68 -1.56 0.51
CA LYS A 521 41.04 -2.31 -0.69
C LYS A 521 39.82 -2.43 -1.61
N ILE A 522 39.97 -2.08 -2.87
CA ILE A 522 38.99 -2.30 -3.94
C ILE A 522 39.59 -3.18 -5.02
N VAL A 523 38.74 -3.97 -5.67
CA VAL A 523 39.10 -4.82 -6.81
C VAL A 523 38.23 -4.38 -7.98
N LYS A 524 38.86 -4.10 -9.15
CA LYS A 524 38.16 -3.68 -10.35
C LYS A 524 38.39 -4.67 -11.48
#